data_8e6c6c0f77f9f0b1481dad102ce9d3b8
#
_entry.id   8e6c6c0f77f9f0b1481dad102ce9d3b8
#
_cell.length_a   1.000
_cell.length_b   1.000
_cell.length_c   1.000
_cell.angle_alpha   90.00
_cell.angle_beta   90.00
_cell.angle_gamma   90.00
#
_symmetry.space_group_name_H-M   'P 1'
#
loop_
_entity.id
_entity.type
_entity.pdbx_description
1 polymer ?
#
loop_
_entity_poly.entity_id
_entity_poly.type
_entity_poly.pdbx_seq_one_letter_code
_entity_poly.pdbx_strand_id
1 'polypeptide(L)'
;DQVFLNDLDGFDADYEPEGDFLSGSNFEYFYKHMAKYMGPNPDITKEERLQLIEERYGKEIASQEGICDKMLNIDQTSTSMTSLIPYSNYCFLQAYGGGTGAGGWPDEKVVYCCNMGDNWQGDMQSMYNQARYKPANGKRKGGFGAFFIHRDYNVHEYNPEPYYRFRQCIQIQNPAIH
;
A
#
# COMPACT_ATOMS: atom_id res chain seq x y z
N ASP A 1 -17.74 2.28 -4.57
CA ASP A 1 -18.66 1.34 -5.22
C ASP A 1 -17.91 0.22 -5.95
N GLN A 2 -16.85 0.50 -6.73
CA GLN A 2 -16.15 -0.50 -7.55
C GLN A 2 -15.62 -1.69 -6.76
N VAL A 3 -15.12 -1.48 -5.55
CA VAL A 3 -14.59 -2.55 -4.69
C VAL A 3 -15.65 -3.61 -4.41
N PHE A 4 -16.85 -3.19 -4.04
CA PHE A 4 -17.95 -4.09 -3.66
C PHE A 4 -18.67 -4.69 -4.87
N LEU A 5 -18.88 -3.90 -5.92
CA LEU A 5 -19.59 -4.37 -7.13
C LEU A 5 -18.77 -5.32 -8.00
N ASN A 6 -17.43 -5.30 -7.88
CA ASN A 6 -16.53 -6.15 -8.66
C ASN A 6 -15.72 -7.12 -7.78
N ASP A 7 -16.09 -7.25 -6.51
CA ASP A 7 -15.43 -8.14 -5.53
C ASP A 7 -13.90 -7.96 -5.48
N LEU A 8 -13.44 -6.70 -5.50
CA LEU A 8 -12.01 -6.41 -5.35
C LEU A 8 -11.57 -6.55 -3.89
N ASP A 9 -10.29 -6.85 -3.67
CA ASP A 9 -9.72 -7.04 -2.32
C ASP A 9 -9.68 -5.77 -1.48
N GLY A 10 -9.76 -4.60 -2.11
CA GLY A 10 -9.73 -3.31 -1.41
C GLY A 10 -9.48 -2.13 -2.32
N PHE A 11 -9.09 -1.02 -1.69
CA PHE A 11 -8.80 0.24 -2.35
C PHE A 11 -7.49 0.83 -1.84
N ASP A 12 -6.68 1.32 -2.74
CA ASP A 12 -5.47 2.09 -2.46
C ASP A 12 -5.68 3.54 -2.91
N ALA A 13 -5.58 4.47 -1.96
CA ALA A 13 -5.80 5.89 -2.22
C ALA A 13 -4.45 6.59 -2.42
N ASP A 14 -4.16 6.96 -3.65
CA ASP A 14 -2.98 7.75 -3.99
C ASP A 14 -3.18 9.21 -3.57
N TYR A 15 -2.37 9.66 -2.62
CA TYR A 15 -2.38 11.00 -2.07
C TYR A 15 -1.09 11.75 -2.43
N GLU A 16 -1.20 12.59 -3.43
CA GLU A 16 -0.14 13.50 -3.87
C GLU A 16 -0.60 14.96 -3.68
N PRO A 17 -0.20 15.60 -2.57
CA PRO A 17 -0.70 16.95 -2.25
C PRO A 17 -0.32 18.02 -3.28
N GLU A 18 0.70 17.78 -4.08
CA GLU A 18 1.13 18.66 -5.17
C GLU A 18 0.16 18.65 -6.36
N GLY A 19 -0.71 17.65 -6.45
CA GLY A 19 -1.69 17.49 -7.53
C GLY A 19 -2.97 18.29 -7.36
N ASP A 20 -3.13 19.07 -6.33
CA ASP A 20 -4.23 20.02 -6.06
C ASP A 20 -5.66 19.44 -6.01
N PHE A 21 -5.85 18.17 -6.08
CA PHE A 21 -7.21 17.62 -6.22
C PHE A 21 -8.00 17.65 -4.91
N LEU A 22 -7.35 17.40 -3.78
CA LEU A 22 -7.98 17.47 -2.46
C LEU A 22 -7.00 18.07 -1.45
N SER A 23 -7.40 19.13 -0.75
CA SER A 23 -6.67 19.58 0.43
C SER A 23 -6.57 18.45 1.47
N GLY A 24 -5.51 18.44 2.28
CA GLY A 24 -5.29 17.37 3.26
C GLY A 24 -6.50 17.06 4.14
N SER A 25 -7.24 18.09 4.58
CA SER A 25 -8.45 17.94 5.39
C SER A 25 -9.61 17.29 4.63
N ASN A 26 -9.79 17.64 3.36
CA ASN A 26 -10.83 17.04 2.51
C ASN A 26 -10.50 15.58 2.18
N PHE A 27 -9.22 15.29 1.91
CA PHE A 27 -8.76 13.93 1.71
C PHE A 27 -8.96 13.08 2.97
N GLU A 28 -8.58 13.60 4.14
CA GLU A 28 -8.78 12.92 5.42
C GLU A 28 -10.25 12.59 5.68
N TYR A 29 -11.14 13.57 5.44
CA TYR A 29 -12.58 13.34 5.56
C TYR A 29 -13.08 12.25 4.62
N PHE A 30 -12.70 12.33 3.34
CA PHE A 30 -13.05 11.34 2.33
C PHE A 30 -12.53 9.94 2.71
N TYR A 31 -11.27 9.84 3.13
CA TYR A 31 -10.64 8.59 3.50
C TYR A 31 -11.33 7.94 4.71
N LYS A 32 -11.61 8.72 5.76
CA LYS A 32 -12.35 8.25 6.94
C LYS A 32 -13.78 7.82 6.59
N HIS A 33 -14.39 8.45 5.59
CA HIS A 33 -15.69 8.01 5.10
C HIS A 33 -15.60 6.64 4.41
N MET A 34 -14.58 6.40 3.59
CA MET A 34 -14.33 5.07 3.00
C MET A 34 -14.04 4.02 4.08
N ALA A 35 -13.35 4.40 5.14
CA ALA A 35 -13.03 3.50 6.25
C ALA A 35 -14.26 2.96 7.01
N LYS A 36 -15.44 3.52 6.81
CA LYS A 36 -16.68 2.93 7.30
C LYS A 36 -17.02 1.61 6.61
N TYR A 37 -16.57 1.44 5.39
CA TYR A 37 -16.90 0.28 4.56
C TYR A 37 -15.75 -0.73 4.44
N MET A 38 -14.49 -0.29 4.54
CA MET A 38 -13.31 -1.14 4.32
C MET A 38 -12.14 -0.69 5.21
N GLY A 39 -11.10 -1.51 5.30
CA GLY A 39 -9.92 -1.24 6.14
C GLY A 39 -10.21 -1.35 7.64
N PRO A 40 -9.17 -1.20 8.46
CA PRO A 40 -9.37 -1.09 9.90
C PRO A 40 -10.11 0.22 10.22
N ASN A 41 -11.01 0.15 11.19
CA ASN A 41 -11.69 1.35 11.68
C ASN A 41 -12.05 1.12 13.15
N PRO A 42 -11.43 1.84 14.09
CA PRO A 42 -11.69 1.69 15.51
C PRO A 42 -13.03 2.28 15.95
N ASP A 43 -13.68 3.07 15.08
CA ASP A 43 -14.87 3.85 15.44
C ASP A 43 -16.18 3.10 15.15
N ILE A 44 -16.12 1.95 14.46
CA ILE A 44 -17.30 1.12 14.14
C ILE A 44 -17.03 -0.37 14.36
N THR A 45 -18.05 -1.10 14.70
CA THR A 45 -18.02 -2.56 14.82
C THR A 45 -18.13 -3.24 13.45
N LYS A 46 -17.83 -4.54 13.40
CA LYS A 46 -18.03 -5.36 12.19
C LYS A 46 -19.51 -5.45 11.81
N GLU A 47 -20.39 -5.51 12.80
CA GLU A 47 -21.85 -5.57 12.63
C GLU A 47 -22.37 -4.27 12.02
N GLU A 48 -21.95 -3.11 12.53
CA GLU A 48 -22.32 -1.80 11.99
C GLU A 48 -21.80 -1.65 10.54
N ARG A 49 -20.57 -2.08 10.27
CA ARG A 49 -20.04 -2.09 8.90
C ARG A 49 -20.88 -2.95 7.96
N LEU A 50 -21.23 -4.16 8.38
CA LEU A 50 -22.06 -5.06 7.59
C LEU A 50 -23.43 -4.44 7.29
N GLN A 51 -24.05 -3.79 8.26
CA GLN A 51 -25.30 -3.07 8.07
C GLN A 51 -25.15 -1.95 7.03
N LEU A 52 -24.10 -1.14 7.10
CA LEU A 52 -23.82 -0.09 6.12
C LEU A 52 -23.63 -0.64 4.70
N ILE A 53 -22.98 -1.79 4.58
CA ILE A 53 -22.77 -2.49 3.30
C ILE A 53 -24.12 -3.01 2.77
N GLU A 54 -24.93 -3.64 3.63
CA GLU A 54 -26.26 -4.14 3.25
C GLU A 54 -27.20 -3.02 2.81
N GLU A 55 -27.24 -1.92 3.55
CA GLU A 55 -28.06 -0.74 3.23
C GLU A 55 -27.68 -0.13 1.90
N ARG A 56 -26.38 -0.13 1.54
CA ARG A 56 -25.89 0.51 0.33
C ARG A 56 -25.89 -0.39 -0.90
N TYR A 57 -25.55 -1.67 -0.74
CA TYR A 57 -25.28 -2.60 -1.85
C TYR A 57 -26.23 -3.81 -1.87
N GLY A 58 -27.06 -3.97 -0.86
CA GLY A 58 -28.03 -5.05 -0.73
C GLY A 58 -27.46 -6.33 -0.08
N LYS A 59 -28.40 -7.20 0.28
CA LYS A 59 -28.13 -8.46 1.01
C LYS A 59 -27.17 -9.41 0.27
N GLU A 60 -27.28 -9.49 -1.05
CA GLU A 60 -26.48 -10.40 -1.84
C GLU A 60 -24.99 -10.10 -1.68
N ILE A 61 -24.60 -8.82 -1.79
CA ILE A 61 -23.23 -8.37 -1.58
C ILE A 61 -22.82 -8.51 -0.11
N ALA A 62 -23.69 -8.09 0.81
CA ALA A 62 -23.39 -8.17 2.23
C ALA A 62 -23.20 -9.62 2.76
N SER A 63 -23.72 -10.62 2.04
CA SER A 63 -23.55 -12.04 2.40
C SER A 63 -22.27 -12.69 1.88
N GLN A 64 -21.47 -11.97 1.13
CA GLN A 64 -20.20 -12.52 0.59
C GLN A 64 -19.18 -12.74 1.70
N GLU A 65 -18.43 -13.82 1.60
CA GLU A 65 -17.35 -14.13 2.54
C GLU A 65 -16.26 -13.02 2.48
N GLY A 66 -15.80 -12.58 3.63
CA GLY A 66 -14.74 -11.56 3.72
C GLY A 66 -15.18 -10.14 3.37
N ILE A 67 -16.47 -9.88 3.13
CA ILE A 67 -16.96 -8.56 2.69
C ILE A 67 -16.57 -7.40 3.62
N CYS A 68 -16.47 -7.66 4.92
CA CYS A 68 -16.01 -6.69 5.92
C CYS A 68 -14.48 -6.58 6.03
N ASP A 69 -13.74 -7.46 5.37
CA ASP A 69 -12.28 -7.57 5.50
C ASP A 69 -11.54 -6.93 4.30
N LYS A 70 -12.27 -6.22 3.43
CA LYS A 70 -11.69 -5.45 2.31
C LYS A 70 -10.67 -4.44 2.82
N MET A 71 -9.52 -4.36 2.17
CA MET A 71 -8.42 -3.48 2.58
C MET A 71 -8.65 -2.02 2.18
N LEU A 72 -8.12 -1.11 3.01
CA LEU A 72 -7.98 0.30 2.67
C LEU A 72 -6.53 0.71 2.92
N ASN A 73 -5.86 1.13 1.87
CA ASN A 73 -4.48 1.57 1.91
C ASN A 73 -4.37 3.04 1.48
N ILE A 74 -3.25 3.64 1.83
CA ILE A 74 -2.87 4.95 1.33
C ILE A 74 -1.50 4.84 0.65
N ASP A 75 -1.39 5.36 -0.57
CA ASP A 75 -0.14 5.65 -1.24
C ASP A 75 0.18 7.14 -1.07
N GLN A 76 1.39 7.51 -0.69
CA GLN A 76 1.76 8.90 -0.45
C GLN A 76 3.25 9.17 -0.67
N THR A 77 3.55 10.41 -1.10
CA THR A 77 4.91 10.88 -1.32
C THR A 77 5.68 11.11 -0.02
N SER A 78 4.97 11.26 1.10
CA SER A 78 5.54 11.44 2.44
C SER A 78 4.66 10.79 3.50
N THR A 79 5.21 10.48 4.65
CA THR A 79 4.47 9.88 5.78
C THR A 79 3.69 10.91 6.61
N SER A 80 3.10 11.92 5.97
CA SER A 80 2.48 13.07 6.65
C SER A 80 1.09 12.80 7.21
N MET A 81 0.33 11.87 6.61
CA MET A 81 -1.07 11.60 6.97
C MET A 81 -1.21 10.63 8.16
N THR A 82 -0.54 10.96 9.27
CA THR A 82 -0.50 10.08 10.47
C THR A 82 -1.86 9.91 11.15
N SER A 83 -2.79 10.85 10.97
CA SER A 83 -4.17 10.73 11.45
C SER A 83 -4.95 9.58 10.81
N LEU A 84 -4.46 9.06 9.67
CA LEU A 84 -5.07 7.95 8.96
C LEU A 84 -4.51 6.56 9.35
N ILE A 85 -3.49 6.50 10.19
CA ILE A 85 -2.90 5.23 10.69
C ILE A 85 -3.94 4.25 11.23
N PRO A 86 -4.93 4.67 12.06
CA PRO A 86 -5.92 3.75 12.60
C PRO A 86 -6.89 3.18 11.55
N TYR A 87 -7.00 3.85 10.39
CA TYR A 87 -7.96 3.54 9.34
C TYR A 87 -7.32 2.82 8.13
N SER A 88 -5.99 2.67 8.13
CA SER A 88 -5.24 2.09 7.01
C SER A 88 -4.68 0.71 7.36
N ASN A 89 -4.76 -0.22 6.42
CA ASN A 89 -4.01 -1.47 6.49
C ASN A 89 -2.52 -1.19 6.29
N TYR A 90 -2.17 -0.50 5.19
CA TYR A 90 -0.80 -0.17 4.82
C TYR A 90 -0.69 1.27 4.30
N CYS A 91 0.52 1.81 4.43
CA CYS A 91 1.00 3.01 3.75
C CYS A 91 2.02 2.58 2.70
N PHE A 92 1.71 2.77 1.43
CA PHE A 92 2.66 2.64 0.33
C PHE A 92 3.40 3.97 0.22
N LEU A 93 4.64 3.97 0.65
CA LEU A 93 5.48 5.18 0.63
C LEU A 93 6.27 5.24 -0.66
N GLN A 94 6.02 6.28 -1.46
CA GLN A 94 6.76 6.57 -2.69
C GLN A 94 8.20 7.02 -2.37
N ALA A 95 8.96 6.14 -1.74
CA ALA A 95 10.34 6.39 -1.31
C ALA A 95 11.31 6.21 -2.49
N TYR A 96 11.01 6.85 -3.61
CA TYR A 96 11.70 6.67 -4.90
C TYR A 96 13.19 7.01 -4.86
N GLY A 97 13.63 7.86 -3.94
CA GLY A 97 15.03 8.14 -3.66
C GLY A 97 15.75 7.13 -2.77
N GLY A 98 15.11 6.01 -2.43
CA GLY A 98 15.73 4.94 -1.62
C GLY A 98 15.62 5.12 -0.10
N GLY A 99 14.80 6.06 0.37
CA GLY A 99 14.58 6.30 1.79
C GLY A 99 13.90 5.11 2.52
N THR A 100 14.16 4.98 3.81
CA THR A 100 13.58 3.95 4.69
C THR A 100 13.01 4.55 5.99
N GLY A 101 12.69 5.84 5.98
CA GLY A 101 12.09 6.52 7.13
C GLY A 101 10.58 6.37 7.14
N ALA A 102 10.02 5.73 8.16
CA ALA A 102 8.57 5.56 8.30
C ALA A 102 7.85 6.83 8.83
N GLY A 103 8.60 7.87 9.20
CA GLY A 103 8.04 9.07 9.83
C GLY A 103 7.30 8.72 11.12
N GLY A 104 6.05 9.11 11.23
CA GLY A 104 5.20 8.77 12.36
C GLY A 104 4.40 7.47 12.21
N TRP A 105 4.55 6.76 11.07
CA TRP A 105 3.86 5.50 10.84
C TRP A 105 4.58 4.33 11.51
N PRO A 106 3.85 3.32 12.01
CA PRO A 106 4.47 2.06 12.41
C PRO A 106 5.15 1.39 11.21
N ASP A 107 6.41 0.99 11.36
CA ASP A 107 7.17 0.34 10.27
C ASP A 107 6.44 -0.86 9.67
N GLU A 108 5.75 -1.64 10.50
CA GLU A 108 4.98 -2.81 10.06
C GLU A 108 3.80 -2.49 9.13
N LYS A 109 3.41 -1.22 9.05
CA LYS A 109 2.40 -0.73 8.08
C LYS A 109 3.01 -0.06 6.86
N VAL A 110 4.32 0.18 6.81
CA VAL A 110 4.95 0.90 5.69
C VAL A 110 5.51 -0.07 4.66
N VAL A 111 5.03 0.09 3.42
CA VAL A 111 5.57 -0.56 2.22
C VAL A 111 6.45 0.47 1.51
N TYR A 112 7.75 0.21 1.45
CA TYR A 112 8.70 1.11 0.79
C TYR A 112 8.71 0.85 -0.70
N CYS A 113 8.28 1.83 -1.50
CA CYS A 113 8.19 1.70 -2.95
C CYS A 113 9.40 2.35 -3.63
N CYS A 114 10.05 1.61 -4.52
CA CYS A 114 11.08 2.12 -5.41
C CYS A 114 10.48 2.56 -6.75
N ASN A 115 11.23 3.36 -7.52
CA ASN A 115 10.90 3.73 -8.89
C ASN A 115 11.77 2.95 -9.87
N MET A 116 11.14 2.15 -10.74
CA MET A 116 11.77 1.42 -11.84
C MET A 116 11.69 2.18 -13.18
N GLY A 117 11.52 3.51 -13.13
CA GLY A 117 11.44 4.39 -14.30
C GLY A 117 12.76 4.52 -15.06
N ASP A 118 12.97 5.63 -15.75
CA ASP A 118 14.06 5.82 -16.72
C ASP A 118 15.46 5.75 -16.11
N ASN A 119 15.60 5.99 -14.82
CA ASN A 119 16.89 5.94 -14.10
C ASN A 119 17.10 4.66 -13.28
N TRP A 120 16.43 3.59 -13.62
CA TRP A 120 16.46 2.33 -12.88
C TRP A 120 17.87 1.77 -12.60
N GLN A 121 18.87 2.08 -13.44
CA GLN A 121 20.25 1.67 -13.22
C GLN A 121 20.89 2.34 -12.00
N GLY A 122 20.53 3.60 -11.72
CA GLY A 122 21.00 4.32 -10.53
C GLY A 122 20.32 3.88 -9.25
N ASP A 123 19.08 3.41 -9.35
CA ASP A 123 18.24 3.10 -8.19
C ASP A 123 18.37 1.66 -7.68
N MET A 124 19.07 0.79 -8.41
CA MET A 124 19.18 -0.63 -8.02
C MET A 124 19.69 -0.82 -6.59
N GLN A 125 20.70 -0.08 -6.17
CA GLN A 125 21.23 -0.19 -4.81
C GLN A 125 20.20 0.27 -3.78
N SER A 126 19.45 1.32 -4.09
CA SER A 126 18.36 1.83 -3.27
C SER A 126 17.26 0.79 -3.11
N MET A 127 16.85 0.14 -4.19
CA MET A 127 15.87 -0.96 -4.17
C MET A 127 16.30 -2.08 -3.24
N TYR A 128 17.55 -2.56 -3.39
CA TYR A 128 18.07 -3.63 -2.55
C TYR A 128 18.20 -3.21 -1.09
N ASN A 129 18.57 -1.96 -0.83
CA ASN A 129 18.63 -1.42 0.52
C ASN A 129 17.24 -1.37 1.15
N GLN A 130 16.22 -0.90 0.43
CA GLN A 130 14.84 -0.92 0.90
C GLN A 130 14.33 -2.34 1.14
N ALA A 131 14.63 -3.28 0.23
CA ALA A 131 14.27 -4.69 0.40
C ALA A 131 14.93 -5.30 1.65
N ARG A 132 16.22 -4.99 1.91
CA ARG A 132 16.98 -5.47 3.09
C ARG A 132 16.63 -4.76 4.38
N TYR A 133 16.04 -3.58 4.32
CA TYR A 133 15.78 -2.76 5.51
C TYR A 133 15.01 -3.55 6.58
N LYS A 134 15.52 -3.50 7.79
CA LYS A 134 14.91 -4.07 8.99
C LYS A 134 14.68 -2.94 9.99
N PRO A 135 13.45 -2.72 10.42
CA PRO A 135 13.15 -1.73 11.45
C PRO A 135 13.91 -1.97 12.75
N ALA A 136 14.31 -0.88 13.41
CA ALA A 136 15.07 -0.95 14.66
C ALA A 136 14.26 -1.56 15.82
N ASN A 137 12.93 -1.56 15.73
CA ASN A 137 12.03 -2.17 16.70
C ASN A 137 12.00 -3.71 16.65
N GLY A 138 12.77 -4.32 15.74
CA GLY A 138 12.83 -5.77 15.55
C GLY A 138 11.62 -6.40 14.84
N LYS A 139 10.61 -5.59 14.50
CA LYS A 139 9.46 -6.06 13.74
C LYS A 139 9.77 -6.09 12.23
N ARG A 140 8.92 -6.74 11.49
CA ARG A 140 9.00 -6.75 10.04
C ARG A 140 8.33 -5.48 9.50
N LYS A 141 8.94 -4.81 8.50
CA LYS A 141 8.27 -3.73 7.77
C LYS A 141 7.05 -4.24 6.99
N GLY A 142 6.13 -3.35 6.60
CA GLY A 142 4.93 -3.70 5.85
C GLY A 142 5.24 -4.38 4.51
N GLY A 143 6.28 -3.91 3.82
CA GLY A 143 6.65 -4.54 2.56
C GLY A 143 7.70 -3.79 1.75
N PHE A 144 7.85 -4.24 0.52
CA PHE A 144 8.58 -3.59 -0.55
C PHE A 144 7.69 -3.54 -1.80
N GLY A 145 7.62 -2.40 -2.44
CA GLY A 145 6.81 -2.16 -3.64
C GLY A 145 7.63 -1.55 -4.78
N ALA A 146 7.01 -1.44 -5.96
CA ALA A 146 7.65 -0.84 -7.11
C ALA A 146 6.66 -0.07 -7.98
N PHE A 147 7.04 1.14 -8.37
CA PHE A 147 6.43 1.92 -9.44
C PHE A 147 7.12 1.60 -10.76
N PHE A 148 6.37 1.60 -11.87
CA PHE A 148 6.86 1.23 -13.21
C PHE A 148 7.49 -0.18 -13.30
N ILE A 149 6.93 -1.15 -12.62
CA ILE A 149 7.43 -2.54 -12.60
C ILE A 149 7.65 -3.13 -14.00
N HIS A 150 6.87 -2.69 -15.01
CA HIS A 150 7.03 -3.12 -16.39
C HIS A 150 8.41 -2.79 -16.99
N ARG A 151 9.14 -1.83 -16.41
CA ARG A 151 10.51 -1.50 -16.82
C ARG A 151 11.50 -2.61 -16.48
N ASP A 152 11.19 -3.47 -15.53
CA ASP A 152 11.98 -4.65 -15.19
C ASP A 152 11.60 -5.89 -16.03
N TYR A 153 10.55 -5.76 -16.85
CA TYR A 153 10.14 -6.84 -17.76
C TYR A 153 11.12 -7.03 -18.91
N ASN A 154 11.63 -5.94 -19.48
CA ASN A 154 12.51 -5.99 -20.62
C ASN A 154 13.88 -6.51 -20.22
N VAL A 155 14.30 -7.55 -20.91
CA VAL A 155 15.60 -8.20 -20.77
C VAL A 155 16.70 -7.21 -21.21
N HIS A 156 17.52 -6.81 -20.25
CA HIS A 156 18.80 -6.17 -20.58
C HIS A 156 19.86 -7.23 -20.83
N GLU A 157 20.91 -6.88 -21.54
CA GLU A 157 22.01 -7.78 -21.91
C GLU A 157 22.57 -8.63 -20.75
N TYR A 158 22.41 -8.14 -19.52
CA TYR A 158 22.90 -8.77 -18.29
C TYR A 158 21.82 -9.52 -17.50
N ASN A 159 20.58 -9.58 -18.00
CA ASN A 159 19.47 -10.10 -17.23
C ASN A 159 18.44 -10.80 -18.11
N PRO A 160 18.58 -12.13 -18.28
CA PRO A 160 17.79 -12.89 -19.24
C PRO A 160 16.36 -13.19 -18.77
N GLU A 161 15.96 -12.80 -17.55
CA GLU A 161 14.67 -13.18 -17.01
C GLU A 161 13.78 -11.97 -16.70
N PRO A 162 12.49 -11.98 -17.13
CA PRO A 162 11.54 -10.94 -16.78
C PRO A 162 11.44 -10.72 -15.26
N TYR A 163 11.37 -9.46 -14.86
CA TYR A 163 11.23 -9.04 -13.45
C TYR A 163 12.35 -9.54 -12.52
N TYR A 164 13.53 -9.78 -13.03
CA TYR A 164 14.63 -10.37 -12.27
C TYR A 164 14.97 -9.58 -11.01
N ARG A 165 15.08 -8.26 -11.09
CA ARG A 165 15.46 -7.40 -9.97
C ARG A 165 14.38 -7.33 -8.92
N PHE A 166 13.13 -7.19 -9.38
CA PHE A 166 11.99 -7.19 -8.47
C PHE A 166 11.87 -8.53 -7.75
N ARG A 167 12.07 -9.65 -8.46
CA ARG A 167 12.12 -10.99 -7.86
C ARG A 167 13.26 -11.13 -6.85
N GLN A 168 14.44 -10.57 -7.12
CA GLN A 168 15.51 -10.51 -6.14
C GLN A 168 15.10 -9.72 -4.88
N CYS A 169 14.45 -8.58 -5.04
CA CYS A 169 13.93 -7.83 -3.90
C CYS A 169 12.91 -8.62 -3.09
N ILE A 170 12.01 -9.35 -3.74
CA ILE A 170 11.06 -10.26 -3.08
C ILE A 170 11.81 -11.32 -2.27
N GLN A 171 12.84 -11.94 -2.82
CA GLN A 171 13.65 -12.95 -2.13
C GLN A 171 14.42 -12.37 -0.94
N ILE A 172 14.95 -11.15 -1.08
CA ILE A 172 15.63 -10.43 0.00
C ILE A 172 14.65 -10.07 1.13
N GLN A 173 13.45 -9.61 0.78
CA GLN A 173 12.38 -9.28 1.71
C GLN A 173 11.87 -10.52 2.44
N ASN A 174 11.79 -11.63 1.73
CA ASN A 174 11.29 -12.91 2.20
C ASN A 174 12.40 -13.96 2.04
N PRO A 175 13.47 -13.90 2.88
CA PRO A 175 14.48 -14.95 2.85
C PRO A 175 13.78 -16.28 3.06
N ALA A 176 13.97 -17.18 2.11
CA ALA A 176 13.12 -18.34 1.94
C ALA A 176 12.99 -19.07 3.29
N ILE A 177 11.90 -19.35 3.50
CA ILE A 177 11.28 -20.64 3.75
C ILE A 177 11.89 -21.65 2.74
N HIS A 178 13.12 -22.07 3.02
CA HIS A 178 13.82 -23.18 2.39
C HIS A 178 13.47 -24.47 3.15
#